data_bb3befb18f6baf3382bfb12ec9750d6c
#
_entry.id   bb3befb18f6baf3382bfb12ec9750d6c
#
_cell.length_a   1.000
_cell.length_b   1.000
_cell.length_c   1.000
_cell.angle_alpha   90.00
_cell.angle_beta   90.00
_cell.angle_gamma   90.00
#
_symmetry.space_group_name_H-M   'P 1'
#
loop_
_entity.id
_entity.type
_entity.pdbx_description
1 polymer ?
#
loop_
_entity_poly.entity_id
_entity_poly.type
_entity_poly.pdbx_seq_one_letter_code
_entity_poly.pdbx_strand_id
1 'polypeptide(L)'
;MQARVPLHPKALELVKKYEGCNKKGLLFPFITAQKYNIAIKKIFKLAGITRNVIIRNAKTGENELVPIDTVASSHLARRTFIGNAYFKVADPNLIGKMSGHVDGSRTFKRYRKIEDETLKSVIDLIG
;
A
#
# COMPACT_ATOMS: atom_id res chain seq x y z
N MET A 1 11.52 -10.14 -11.85
CA MET A 1 11.85 -8.70 -11.87
C MET A 1 12.33 -8.28 -10.48
N GLN A 2 13.52 -7.76 -10.36
CA GLN A 2 14.02 -7.26 -9.07
C GLN A 2 13.72 -5.76 -8.98
N ALA A 3 12.97 -5.36 -7.97
CA ALA A 3 12.76 -3.94 -7.66
C ALA A 3 13.98 -3.43 -6.87
N ARG A 4 14.59 -2.34 -7.34
CA ARG A 4 15.64 -1.62 -6.60
C ARG A 4 15.00 -0.42 -5.92
N VAL A 5 14.99 -0.41 -4.60
CA VAL A 5 14.34 0.64 -3.81
C VAL A 5 15.38 1.29 -2.91
N PRO A 6 15.69 2.58 -3.10
CA PRO A 6 16.49 3.33 -2.14
C PRO A 6 15.80 3.34 -0.78
N LEU A 7 16.56 3.10 0.28
CA LEU A 7 15.98 3.04 1.62
C LEU A 7 15.93 4.42 2.27
N HIS A 8 14.78 4.77 2.80
CA HIS A 8 14.62 5.95 3.65
C HIS A 8 15.46 5.80 4.94
N PRO A 9 16.03 6.87 5.53
CA PRO A 9 16.83 6.79 6.75
C PRO A 9 16.19 6.00 7.89
N LYS A 10 14.88 6.15 8.13
CA LYS A 10 14.14 5.36 9.13
C LYS A 10 14.11 3.87 8.80
N ALA A 11 14.06 3.49 7.53
CA ALA A 11 14.14 2.10 7.13
C ALA A 11 15.54 1.53 7.35
N LEU A 12 16.59 2.33 7.11
CA LEU A 12 17.98 1.95 7.41
C LEU A 12 18.20 1.71 8.91
N GLU A 13 17.61 2.52 9.78
CA GLU A 13 17.65 2.30 11.23
C GLU A 13 17.04 0.94 11.61
N LEU A 14 15.89 0.59 11.02
CA LEU A 14 15.26 -0.70 11.23
C LEU A 14 16.12 -1.86 10.74
N VAL A 15 16.74 -1.72 9.56
CA VAL A 15 17.67 -2.72 9.01
C VAL A 15 18.83 -2.94 9.98
N LYS A 16 19.47 -1.88 10.45
CA LYS A 16 20.58 -1.96 11.42
C LYS A 16 20.16 -2.62 12.73
N LYS A 17 18.96 -2.30 13.23
CA LYS A 17 18.42 -2.89 14.47
C LYS A 17 18.26 -4.42 14.39
N TYR A 18 17.89 -4.93 13.21
CA TYR A 18 17.65 -6.37 13.01
C TYR A 18 18.82 -7.10 12.36
N GLU A 19 19.90 -6.39 12.01
CA GLU A 19 21.10 -6.99 11.43
C GLU A 19 21.70 -8.04 12.38
N GLY A 20 21.96 -9.23 11.85
CA GLY A 20 22.52 -10.33 12.62
C GLY A 20 21.56 -11.05 13.60
N CYS A 21 20.30 -10.60 13.72
CA CYS A 21 19.33 -11.22 14.64
C CYS A 21 18.80 -12.58 14.14
N ASN A 22 18.97 -12.89 12.87
CA ASN A 22 18.46 -14.13 12.28
C ASN A 22 19.60 -15.05 11.78
N LYS A 23 19.69 -16.24 12.38
CA LYS A 23 20.71 -17.25 12.03
C LYS A 23 20.55 -17.84 10.61
N LYS A 24 19.39 -17.65 9.97
CA LYS A 24 19.09 -18.16 8.61
C LYS A 24 19.43 -17.17 7.51
N GLY A 25 20.11 -16.06 7.80
CA GLY A 25 20.46 -15.03 6.82
C GLY A 25 19.29 -14.16 6.35
N LEU A 26 18.14 -14.22 7.02
CA LEU A 26 17.02 -13.33 6.76
C LEU A 26 17.19 -12.03 7.55
N LEU A 27 16.82 -10.91 6.97
CA LEU A 27 16.86 -9.61 7.65
C LEU A 27 15.89 -9.57 8.85
N PHE A 28 14.66 -10.03 8.63
CA PHE A 28 13.63 -10.11 9.67
C PHE A 28 13.27 -11.57 9.99
N PRO A 29 12.77 -11.86 11.20
CA PRO A 29 12.22 -13.17 11.52
C PRO A 29 11.13 -13.57 10.54
N PHE A 30 11.16 -14.83 10.07
CA PHE A 30 10.13 -15.32 9.17
C PHE A 30 8.78 -15.45 9.89
N ILE A 31 7.75 -14.89 9.30
CA ILE A 31 6.37 -15.05 9.70
C ILE A 31 5.52 -15.35 8.48
N THR A 32 4.59 -16.29 8.57
CA THR A 32 3.70 -16.59 7.45
C THR A 32 2.80 -15.40 7.11
N ALA A 33 2.43 -15.25 5.83
CA ALA A 33 1.54 -14.16 5.39
C ALA A 33 0.21 -14.16 6.16
N GLN A 34 -0.32 -15.33 6.49
CA GLN A 34 -1.54 -15.46 7.29
C GLN A 34 -1.37 -14.87 8.70
N LYS A 35 -0.32 -15.26 9.42
CA LYS A 35 -0.03 -14.72 10.76
C LYS A 35 0.25 -13.22 10.72
N TYR A 36 0.95 -12.77 9.70
CA TYR A 36 1.23 -11.35 9.47
C TYR A 36 -0.06 -10.54 9.31
N ASN A 37 -0.98 -11.00 8.47
CA ASN A 37 -2.27 -10.33 8.26
C ASN A 37 -3.16 -10.32 9.52
N ILE A 38 -3.14 -11.39 10.31
CA ILE A 38 -3.83 -11.44 11.60
C ILE A 38 -3.24 -10.39 12.55
N ALA A 39 -1.92 -10.29 12.62
CA ALA A 39 -1.23 -9.31 13.46
C ALA A 39 -1.55 -7.86 13.04
N ILE A 40 -1.58 -7.55 11.75
CA ILE A 40 -1.96 -6.23 11.24
C ILE A 40 -3.37 -5.85 11.68
N LYS A 41 -4.34 -6.73 11.52
CA LYS A 41 -5.73 -6.48 11.95
C LYS A 41 -5.80 -6.17 13.45
N LYS A 42 -5.08 -6.94 14.26
CA LYS A 42 -5.00 -6.73 15.71
C LYS A 42 -4.36 -5.37 16.06
N ILE A 43 -3.28 -5.00 15.38
CA ILE A 43 -2.60 -3.71 15.56
C ILE A 43 -3.55 -2.55 15.22
N PHE A 44 -4.26 -2.62 14.09
CA PHE A 44 -5.23 -1.60 13.69
C PHE A 44 -6.33 -1.41 14.75
N LYS A 45 -6.87 -2.51 15.25
CA LYS A 45 -7.88 -2.50 16.30
C LYS A 45 -7.34 -1.87 17.60
N LEU A 46 -6.16 -2.28 18.03
CA LEU A 46 -5.52 -1.73 19.25
C LEU A 46 -5.17 -0.25 19.11
N ALA A 47 -4.80 0.21 17.93
CA ALA A 47 -4.51 1.60 17.64
C ALA A 47 -5.77 2.47 17.42
N GLY A 48 -6.96 1.89 17.50
CA GLY A 48 -8.22 2.60 17.25
C GLY A 48 -8.45 3.01 15.79
N ILE A 49 -7.73 2.39 14.84
CA ILE A 49 -7.89 2.64 13.40
C ILE A 49 -9.00 1.73 12.88
N THR A 50 -10.24 2.16 13.10
CA THR A 50 -11.46 1.38 12.82
C THR A 50 -12.43 2.07 11.86
N ARG A 51 -11.97 3.10 11.14
CA ARG A 51 -12.80 3.82 10.16
C ARG A 51 -13.39 2.86 9.12
N ASN A 52 -14.60 3.16 8.66
CA ASN A 52 -15.23 2.37 7.62
C ASN A 52 -14.59 2.62 6.25
N VAL A 53 -14.43 1.56 5.49
CA VAL A 53 -13.94 1.56 4.11
C VAL A 53 -14.88 0.78 3.22
N ILE A 54 -14.97 1.17 1.96
CA ILE A 54 -15.76 0.46 0.97
C ILE A 54 -14.90 -0.64 0.36
N ILE A 55 -15.39 -1.87 0.42
CA ILE A 55 -14.81 -3.02 -0.26
C ILE A 55 -15.82 -3.60 -1.25
N ARG A 56 -15.31 -4.25 -2.29
CA ARG A 56 -16.16 -5.02 -3.20
C ARG A 56 -16.22 -6.46 -2.73
N ASN A 57 -17.41 -6.96 -2.44
CA ASN A 57 -17.62 -8.36 -2.10
C ASN A 57 -17.32 -9.23 -3.31
N ALA A 58 -16.40 -10.19 -3.16
CA ALA A 58 -15.99 -11.06 -4.26
C ALA A 58 -17.08 -12.04 -4.71
N LYS A 59 -18.04 -12.34 -3.83
CA LYS A 59 -19.12 -13.31 -4.12
C LYS A 59 -20.32 -12.64 -4.78
N THR A 60 -20.74 -11.48 -4.28
CA THR A 60 -21.93 -10.76 -4.76
C THR A 60 -21.61 -9.70 -5.81
N GLY A 61 -20.36 -9.22 -5.86
CA GLY A 61 -19.95 -8.12 -6.71
C GLY A 61 -20.41 -6.74 -6.21
N GLU A 62 -21.09 -6.68 -5.08
CA GLU A 62 -21.62 -5.44 -4.49
C GLU A 62 -20.59 -4.75 -3.60
N ASN A 63 -20.78 -3.46 -3.39
CA ASN A 63 -19.97 -2.69 -2.48
C ASN A 63 -20.50 -2.83 -1.05
N GLU A 64 -19.61 -3.12 -0.12
CA GLU A 64 -19.91 -3.23 1.31
C GLU A 64 -19.07 -2.24 2.10
N LEU A 65 -19.67 -1.67 3.14
CA LEU A 65 -19.00 -0.79 4.09
C LEU A 65 -18.56 -1.59 5.31
N VAL A 66 -17.26 -1.69 5.54
CA VAL A 66 -16.70 -2.48 6.64
C VAL A 66 -15.61 -1.71 7.39
N PRO A 67 -15.38 -1.98 8.69
CA PRO A 67 -14.26 -1.41 9.42
C PRO A 67 -12.92 -1.85 8.82
N ILE A 68 -11.96 -0.92 8.68
CA ILE A 68 -10.67 -1.18 8.04
C ILE A 68 -9.85 -2.25 8.76
N ASP A 69 -9.95 -2.34 10.09
CA ASP A 69 -9.26 -3.34 10.90
C ASP A 69 -9.68 -4.78 10.57
N THR A 70 -10.89 -4.98 10.05
CA THR A 70 -11.38 -6.30 9.65
C THR A 70 -10.80 -6.78 8.31
N VAL A 71 -10.35 -5.87 7.46
CA VAL A 71 -9.85 -6.15 6.09
C VAL A 71 -8.41 -5.75 5.86
N ALA A 72 -7.74 -5.17 6.86
CA ALA A 72 -6.34 -4.78 6.77
C ALA A 72 -5.44 -5.98 6.47
N SER A 73 -4.50 -5.79 5.56
CA SER A 73 -3.55 -6.82 5.12
C SER A 73 -2.21 -6.21 4.73
N SER A 74 -1.22 -7.04 4.43
CA SER A 74 0.10 -6.60 3.96
C SER A 74 0.05 -5.71 2.72
N HIS A 75 -0.94 -5.89 1.85
CA HIS A 75 -1.14 -5.05 0.66
C HIS A 75 -1.48 -3.59 0.98
N LEU A 76 -1.96 -3.31 2.20
CA LEU A 76 -2.30 -1.96 2.62
C LEU A 76 -1.08 -1.04 2.63
N ALA A 77 0.07 -1.52 3.11
CA ALA A 77 1.32 -0.76 3.10
C ALA A 77 1.74 -0.35 1.68
N ARG A 78 1.66 -1.29 0.75
CA ARG A 78 1.97 -1.06 -0.67
C ARG A 78 1.02 -0.06 -1.31
N ARG A 79 -0.28 -0.18 -1.05
CA ARG A 79 -1.30 0.76 -1.54
C ARG A 79 -1.10 2.16 -0.97
N THR A 80 -0.77 2.26 0.32
CA THR A 80 -0.50 3.53 0.99
C THR A 80 0.75 4.22 0.42
N PHE A 81 1.82 3.46 0.17
CA PHE A 81 3.01 3.97 -0.49
C PHE A 81 2.68 4.56 -1.86
N ILE A 82 1.98 3.81 -2.70
CA ILE A 82 1.60 4.27 -4.04
C ILE A 82 0.70 5.50 -3.95
N GLY A 83 -0.35 5.47 -3.12
CA GLY A 83 -1.28 6.58 -2.96
C GLY A 83 -0.63 7.87 -2.48
N ASN A 84 0.31 7.76 -1.54
CA ASN A 84 1.04 8.92 -1.02
C ASN A 84 2.08 9.47 -2.00
N ALA A 85 2.64 8.63 -2.85
CA ALA A 85 3.70 9.02 -3.78
C ALA A 85 3.16 9.49 -5.14
N TYR A 86 2.01 8.98 -5.58
CA TYR A 86 1.51 9.15 -6.96
C TYR A 86 1.43 10.61 -7.40
N PHE A 87 0.86 11.47 -6.57
CA PHE A 87 0.71 12.90 -6.88
C PHE A 87 1.94 13.77 -6.54
N LYS A 88 2.95 13.18 -5.90
CA LYS A 88 4.17 13.88 -5.48
C LYS A 88 5.35 13.65 -6.42
N VAL A 89 5.25 12.66 -7.29
CA VAL A 89 6.30 12.26 -8.21
C VAL A 89 5.94 12.69 -9.63
N ALA A 90 6.89 13.32 -10.32
CA ALA A 90 6.68 13.81 -11.68
C ALA A 90 6.36 12.69 -12.70
N ASP A 91 6.97 11.51 -12.51
CA ASP A 91 6.71 10.33 -13.33
C ASP A 91 6.18 9.16 -12.50
N PRO A 92 4.87 8.86 -12.57
CA PRO A 92 4.26 7.74 -11.84
C PRO A 92 4.89 6.36 -12.15
N ASN A 93 5.53 6.19 -13.31
CA ASN A 93 6.18 4.92 -13.66
C ASN A 93 7.36 4.60 -12.72
N LEU A 94 8.00 5.60 -12.13
CA LEU A 94 9.03 5.41 -11.10
C LEU A 94 8.46 4.71 -9.86
N ILE A 95 7.23 5.03 -9.48
CA ILE A 95 6.53 4.38 -8.36
C ILE A 95 6.30 2.90 -8.69
N GLY A 96 5.94 2.59 -9.94
CA GLY A 96 5.79 1.22 -10.43
C GLY A 96 7.06 0.40 -10.28
N LYS A 97 8.20 0.96 -10.66
CA LYS A 97 9.52 0.32 -10.51
C LYS A 97 9.87 0.04 -9.04
N MET A 98 9.55 0.96 -8.15
CA MET A 98 9.81 0.80 -6.72
C MET A 98 8.84 -0.18 -6.05
N SER A 99 7.58 -0.19 -6.42
CA SER A 99 6.54 -1.05 -5.85
C SER A 99 6.47 -2.43 -6.51
N GLY A 100 7.25 -2.67 -7.58
CA GLY A 100 7.25 -3.94 -8.33
C GLY A 100 6.00 -4.16 -9.17
N HIS A 101 5.28 -3.10 -9.54
CA HIS A 101 4.19 -3.18 -10.52
C HIS A 101 4.72 -3.10 -11.94
N VAL A 102 4.10 -3.87 -12.83
CA VAL A 102 4.37 -3.80 -14.27
C VAL A 102 3.61 -2.60 -14.85
N ASP A 103 4.19 -1.95 -15.86
CA ASP A 103 3.53 -0.88 -16.59
C ASP A 103 2.15 -1.33 -17.09
N GLY A 104 1.14 -0.47 -16.92
CA GLY A 104 -0.24 -0.78 -17.28
C GLY A 104 -1.01 -1.64 -16.27
N SER A 105 -0.46 -1.89 -15.09
CA SER A 105 -1.16 -2.65 -14.05
C SER A 105 -2.50 -2.00 -13.66
N ARG A 106 -3.48 -2.84 -13.22
CA ARG A 106 -4.81 -2.36 -12.76
C ARG A 106 -4.71 -1.31 -11.66
N THR A 107 -3.69 -1.41 -10.80
CA THR A 107 -3.44 -0.46 -9.71
C THR A 107 -3.18 0.94 -10.26
N PHE A 108 -2.31 1.08 -11.28
CA PHE A 108 -2.01 2.38 -11.89
C PHE A 108 -3.18 2.95 -12.67
N LYS A 109 -3.98 2.13 -13.34
CA LYS A 109 -5.22 2.57 -14.02
C LYS A 109 -6.19 3.23 -13.05
N ARG A 110 -6.30 2.72 -11.83
CA ARG A 110 -7.15 3.32 -10.78
C ARG A 110 -6.68 4.72 -10.40
N TYR A 111 -5.38 4.92 -10.19
CA TYR A 111 -4.82 6.23 -9.84
C TYR A 111 -4.91 7.22 -11.01
N ARG A 112 -4.70 6.78 -12.25
CA ARG A 112 -4.90 7.60 -13.45
C ARG A 112 -6.35 8.07 -13.58
N LYS A 113 -7.32 7.21 -13.31
CA LYS A 113 -8.74 7.59 -13.33
C LYS A 113 -9.05 8.69 -12.31
N ILE A 114 -8.50 8.58 -11.08
CA ILE A 114 -8.65 9.61 -10.05
C ILE A 114 -8.01 10.92 -10.49
N GLU A 115 -6.85 10.87 -11.14
CA GLU A 115 -6.18 12.04 -11.71
C GLU A 115 -7.04 12.71 -12.79
N ASP A 116 -7.58 11.96 -13.74
CA ASP A 116 -8.47 12.47 -14.78
C ASP A 116 -9.73 13.12 -14.20
N GLU A 117 -10.34 12.52 -13.19
CA GLU A 117 -11.50 13.09 -12.48
C GLU A 117 -11.14 14.40 -11.76
N THR A 118 -9.95 14.47 -11.16
CA THR A 118 -9.44 15.68 -10.51
C THR A 118 -9.18 16.79 -11.53
N LEU A 119 -8.57 16.48 -12.67
CA LEU A 119 -8.33 17.43 -13.75
C LEU A 119 -9.64 17.99 -14.32
N LYS A 120 -10.66 17.16 -14.51
CA LYS A 120 -12.00 17.61 -14.92
C LYS A 120 -12.59 18.59 -13.91
N SER A 121 -12.50 18.28 -12.61
CA SER A 121 -12.99 19.16 -11.55
C SER A 121 -12.31 20.52 -11.58
N VAL A 122 -11.01 20.58 -11.88
CA VAL A 122 -10.28 21.86 -12.01
C VAL A 122 -10.80 22.67 -13.19
N ILE A 123 -11.08 22.03 -14.34
CA ILE A 123 -11.63 22.70 -15.51
C ILE A 123 -13.04 23.25 -15.23
N ASP A 124 -13.87 22.49 -14.53
CA ASP A 124 -15.21 22.91 -14.14
C ASP A 124 -15.19 24.14 -13.20
N LEU A 125 -14.13 24.29 -12.40
CA LEU A 125 -13.94 25.47 -11.53
C LEU A 125 -13.53 26.73 -12.30
N ILE A 126 -12.91 26.60 -13.45
CA ILE A 126 -12.43 27.71 -14.29
C ILE A 126 -13.53 28.20 -15.25
N GLY A 127 -14.38 27.30 -15.65
CA GLY A 127 -15.45 27.54 -16.62
C GLY A 127 -16.67 28.14 -16.06
#